data_d2857b479fe339d14d2326cd0173e4bd
#
_entry.id   d2857b479fe339d14d2326cd0173e4bd
#
_cell.length_a   1.000
_cell.length_b   1.000
_cell.length_c   1.000
_cell.angle_alpha   90.00
_cell.angle_beta   90.00
_cell.angle_gamma   90.00
#
_symmetry.space_group_name_H-M   'P 1'
#
loop_
_entity.id
_entity.type
_entity.pdbx_description
1 polymer ?
#
loop_
_entity_poly.entity_id
_entity_poly.type
_entity_poly.pdbx_seq_one_letter_code
_entity_poly.pdbx_strand_id
1 'polypeptide(L)'
;MLPVLVPPGGESDCRNYVANCLLVRAGRPQQKLTYNADVGGRRGRVAVGLTKDTWITYGASDGSSGAMTPEELRDYMAGQGCQFAVMMDGGGKVNLYVKSENVLIQGKDPSQNLILLYLDDGETEEAPVSEKKTVCLDPGHDASNLANKSPDGTYYEHEFALDMGNRIKAILERYGVAVTMTRTGGEAVDRKSVV
;
A
#
# COMPACT_ATOMS: atom_id res chain seq x y z
N MET A 1 -14.99 -7.82 7.21
CA MET A 1 -14.10 -7.56 8.39
C MET A 1 -13.97 -6.06 8.52
N LEU A 2 -14.27 -5.49 9.69
CA LEU A 2 -14.15 -4.04 9.89
C LEU A 2 -12.68 -3.64 10.09
N PRO A 3 -12.26 -2.46 9.63
CA PRO A 3 -10.94 -1.93 9.89
C PRO A 3 -10.70 -1.74 11.41
N VAL A 4 -9.52 -2.09 11.86
CA VAL A 4 -9.10 -1.95 13.26
C VAL A 4 -7.94 -0.96 13.32
N LEU A 5 -7.98 -0.06 14.30
CA LEU A 5 -6.85 0.82 14.57
C LEU A 5 -5.75 0.01 15.27
N VAL A 6 -4.59 -0.06 14.64
CA VAL A 6 -3.42 -0.77 15.14
C VAL A 6 -2.47 0.24 15.78
N PRO A 7 -2.04 0.07 17.02
CA PRO A 7 -1.01 0.91 17.62
C PRO A 7 0.33 0.69 16.92
N PRO A 8 1.26 1.66 16.99
CA PRO A 8 2.62 1.47 16.48
C PRO A 8 3.27 0.20 17.06
N GLY A 9 3.86 -0.61 16.18
CA GLY A 9 4.47 -1.90 16.55
C GLY A 9 3.53 -3.11 16.47
N GLY A 10 2.22 -2.90 16.22
CA GLY A 10 1.25 -3.98 16.04
C GLY A 10 0.96 -4.34 14.58
N GLU A 11 1.71 -3.77 13.63
CA GLU A 11 1.48 -3.93 12.18
C GLU A 11 1.70 -5.38 11.72
N SER A 12 2.58 -6.13 12.40
CA SER A 12 2.85 -7.54 12.12
C SER A 12 1.63 -8.44 12.33
N ASP A 13 0.69 -8.02 13.17
CA ASP A 13 -0.53 -8.76 13.48
C ASP A 13 -1.62 -8.54 12.44
N CYS A 14 -1.39 -7.64 11.50
CA CYS A 14 -2.33 -7.26 10.46
C CYS A 14 -1.99 -7.91 9.12
N ARG A 15 -3.01 -8.45 8.45
CA ARG A 15 -2.86 -8.96 7.08
C ARG A 15 -2.62 -7.80 6.09
N ASN A 16 -3.32 -6.70 6.29
CA ASN A 16 -3.17 -5.47 5.54
C ASN A 16 -3.30 -4.29 6.50
N TYR A 17 -2.47 -3.29 6.35
CA TYR A 17 -2.59 -2.05 7.10
C TYR A 17 -2.31 -0.83 6.22
N VAL A 18 -2.86 0.31 6.63
CA VAL A 18 -2.65 1.60 5.99
C VAL A 18 -2.24 2.61 7.05
N ALA A 19 -1.07 3.21 6.90
CA ALA A 19 -0.57 4.26 7.77
C ALA A 19 -0.87 5.61 7.13
N ASN A 20 -1.97 6.25 7.53
CA ASN A 20 -2.43 7.52 6.98
C ASN A 20 -3.22 8.34 8.00
N CYS A 21 -3.69 9.52 7.58
CA CYS A 21 -4.49 10.38 8.43
C CYS A 21 -5.90 9.80 8.64
N LEU A 22 -6.21 9.42 9.87
CA LEU A 22 -7.54 8.96 10.26
C LEU A 22 -8.53 10.13 10.25
N LEU A 23 -9.59 10.02 9.49
CA LEU A 23 -10.63 11.03 9.35
C LEU A 23 -11.86 10.75 10.23
N VAL A 24 -12.35 9.50 10.16
CA VAL A 24 -13.55 9.05 10.87
C VAL A 24 -13.26 7.74 11.60
N ARG A 25 -13.74 7.62 12.85
CA ARG A 25 -13.63 6.41 13.65
C ARG A 25 -14.95 6.13 14.37
N ALA A 26 -15.47 4.91 14.22
CA ALA A 26 -16.75 4.48 14.81
C ALA A 26 -17.89 5.48 14.54
N GLY A 27 -18.00 5.96 13.29
CA GLY A 27 -19.00 6.90 12.85
C GLY A 27 -18.81 8.34 13.34
N ARG A 28 -17.69 8.64 14.01
CA ARG A 28 -17.42 9.98 14.55
C ARG A 28 -16.23 10.61 13.84
N PRO A 29 -16.36 11.85 13.31
CA PRO A 29 -15.23 12.59 12.77
C PRO A 29 -14.19 12.85 13.86
N GLN A 30 -12.91 12.73 13.51
CA GLN A 30 -11.82 13.02 14.42
C GLN A 30 -11.76 14.52 14.70
N GLN A 31 -11.75 14.90 15.97
CA GLN A 31 -11.70 16.32 16.36
C GLN A 31 -10.36 16.97 15.98
N LYS A 32 -9.28 16.21 16.11
CA LYS A 32 -7.94 16.65 15.72
C LYS A 32 -7.38 15.65 14.71
N LEU A 33 -7.00 16.14 13.55
CA LEU A 33 -6.32 15.36 12.52
C LEU A 33 -4.81 15.38 12.75
N THR A 34 -4.15 14.27 12.43
CA THR A 34 -2.69 14.16 12.52
C THR A 34 -2.14 14.03 11.10
N TYR A 35 -1.50 15.07 10.62
CA TYR A 35 -0.82 15.15 9.33
C TYR A 35 0.29 16.20 9.38
N ASN A 36 1.25 16.11 8.47
CA ASN A 36 2.31 17.10 8.36
C ASN A 36 1.76 18.43 7.80
N ALA A 37 2.29 19.55 8.26
CA ALA A 37 1.82 20.87 7.88
C ALA A 37 1.86 21.14 6.36
N ASP A 38 2.82 20.54 5.66
CA ASP A 38 2.98 20.63 4.21
C ASP A 38 1.88 19.93 3.42
N VAL A 39 1.13 18.98 4.03
CA VAL A 39 -0.04 18.34 3.42
C VAL A 39 -1.36 19.00 3.77
N GLY A 40 -1.36 20.05 4.57
CA GLY A 40 -2.53 20.88 4.88
C GLY A 40 -3.00 21.71 3.67
N GLY A 41 -4.01 22.54 3.90
CA GLY A 41 -4.57 23.44 2.88
C GLY A 41 -5.48 22.74 1.87
N ARG A 42 -6.05 23.53 0.95
CA ARG A 42 -6.97 23.04 -0.08
C ARG A 42 -6.19 22.50 -1.27
N ARG A 43 -6.31 21.21 -1.54
CA ARG A 43 -5.63 20.52 -2.65
C ARG A 43 -6.38 19.25 -3.07
N GLY A 44 -5.90 18.60 -4.10
CA GLY A 44 -6.38 17.29 -4.51
C GLY A 44 -6.28 16.29 -3.35
N ARG A 45 -7.29 15.42 -3.21
CA ARG A 45 -7.39 14.46 -2.10
C ARG A 45 -7.79 13.09 -2.61
N VAL A 46 -7.33 12.07 -1.91
CA VAL A 46 -7.87 10.72 -2.00
C VAL A 46 -8.23 10.26 -0.59
N ALA A 47 -9.40 9.65 -0.45
CA ALA A 47 -9.82 9.01 0.78
C ALA A 47 -10.52 7.69 0.50
N VAL A 48 -10.42 6.79 1.46
CA VAL A 48 -11.17 5.54 1.49
C VAL A 48 -11.90 5.46 2.81
N GLY A 49 -13.16 5.10 2.75
CA GLY A 49 -14.01 4.92 3.92
C GLY A 49 -14.89 3.70 3.79
N LEU A 50 -15.42 3.27 4.91
CA LEU A 50 -16.37 2.19 5.02
C LEU A 50 -17.57 2.68 5.82
N THR A 51 -18.76 2.61 5.24
CA THR A 51 -20.03 2.73 5.94
C THR A 51 -20.34 1.42 6.66
N LYS A 52 -21.56 1.21 7.09
CA LYS A 52 -21.97 -0.09 7.62
C LYS A 52 -21.79 -1.22 6.59
N ASP A 53 -22.12 -0.95 5.33
CA ASP A 53 -22.27 -1.98 4.30
C ASP A 53 -21.53 -1.67 2.97
N THR A 54 -20.97 -0.45 2.82
CA THR A 54 -20.48 0.02 1.52
C THR A 54 -19.12 0.70 1.67
N TRP A 55 -18.21 0.43 0.75
CA TRP A 55 -16.97 1.18 0.58
C TRP A 55 -17.26 2.50 -0.12
N ILE A 56 -16.69 3.57 0.41
CA ILE A 56 -16.71 4.91 -0.17
C ILE A 56 -15.29 5.28 -0.57
N THR A 57 -15.11 5.67 -1.81
CA THR A 57 -13.86 6.25 -2.28
C THR A 57 -14.09 7.70 -2.67
N TYR A 58 -13.16 8.56 -2.33
CA TYR A 58 -13.13 9.94 -2.74
C TYR A 58 -11.85 10.22 -3.51
N GLY A 59 -11.95 10.93 -4.61
CA GLY A 59 -10.79 11.39 -5.37
C GLY A 59 -11.07 12.75 -6.03
N ALA A 60 -10.13 13.66 -5.93
CA ALA A 60 -10.19 14.95 -6.61
C ALA A 60 -8.79 15.46 -6.93
N SER A 61 -8.59 15.99 -8.14
CA SER A 61 -7.31 16.59 -8.56
C SER A 61 -7.06 17.95 -7.93
N ASP A 62 -5.80 18.36 -7.90
CA ASP A 62 -5.42 19.73 -7.53
C ASP A 62 -6.12 20.76 -8.41
N GLY A 63 -6.59 21.84 -7.81
CA GLY A 63 -7.26 22.93 -8.50
C GLY A 63 -8.67 22.62 -9.01
N SER A 64 -9.17 21.39 -8.82
CA SER A 64 -10.56 21.04 -9.15
C SER A 64 -11.54 21.59 -8.10
N SER A 65 -12.81 21.66 -8.45
CA SER A 65 -13.89 22.03 -7.50
C SER A 65 -14.02 21.03 -6.33
N GLY A 66 -13.52 19.81 -6.50
CA GLY A 66 -13.46 18.79 -5.44
C GLY A 66 -12.22 18.90 -4.54
N ALA A 67 -11.28 19.82 -4.79
CA ALA A 67 -10.14 20.01 -3.90
C ALA A 67 -10.61 20.44 -2.49
N MET A 68 -10.06 19.84 -1.44
CA MET A 68 -10.48 20.02 -0.05
C MET A 68 -9.30 20.19 0.90
N THR A 69 -9.54 20.81 2.05
CA THR A 69 -8.66 20.68 3.22
C THR A 69 -8.86 19.30 3.86
N PRO A 70 -7.93 18.83 4.71
CA PRO A 70 -8.14 17.57 5.44
C PRO A 70 -9.41 17.59 6.30
N GLU A 71 -9.74 18.71 6.91
CA GLU A 71 -10.92 18.89 7.75
C GLU A 71 -12.22 18.83 6.94
N GLU A 72 -12.26 19.46 5.78
CA GLU A 72 -13.40 19.37 4.86
C GLU A 72 -13.60 17.95 4.35
N LEU A 73 -12.50 17.25 4.03
CA LEU A 73 -12.56 15.86 3.62
C LEU A 73 -13.07 14.95 4.75
N ARG A 74 -12.62 15.18 6.00
CA ARG A 74 -13.14 14.50 7.19
C ARG A 74 -14.66 14.66 7.30
N ASP A 75 -15.13 15.90 7.19
CA ASP A 75 -16.56 16.23 7.35
C ASP A 75 -17.37 15.65 6.19
N TYR A 76 -16.84 15.68 4.97
CA TYR A 76 -17.42 15.02 3.81
C TYR A 76 -17.58 13.51 4.05
N MET A 77 -16.52 12.82 4.45
CA MET A 77 -16.56 11.37 4.67
C MET A 77 -17.49 10.98 5.83
N ALA A 78 -17.53 11.79 6.88
CA ALA A 78 -18.50 11.61 7.96
C ALA A 78 -19.94 11.79 7.46
N GLY A 79 -20.20 12.81 6.62
CA GLY A 79 -21.49 13.06 5.98
C GLY A 79 -21.97 11.94 5.05
N GLN A 80 -21.03 11.16 4.48
CA GLN A 80 -21.36 9.95 3.73
C GLN A 80 -21.71 8.74 4.63
N GLY A 81 -21.76 8.91 5.93
CA GLY A 81 -22.11 7.85 6.87
C GLY A 81 -20.98 6.86 7.15
N CYS A 82 -19.74 7.23 6.84
CA CYS A 82 -18.60 6.37 7.09
C CYS A 82 -18.48 6.04 8.58
N GLN A 83 -18.35 4.77 8.89
CA GLN A 83 -17.95 4.28 10.22
C GLN A 83 -16.45 4.38 10.43
N PHE A 84 -15.70 4.29 9.34
CA PHE A 84 -14.27 4.44 9.29
C PHE A 84 -13.88 5.18 8.01
N ALA A 85 -12.93 6.11 8.07
CA ALA A 85 -12.35 6.74 6.88
C ALA A 85 -10.93 7.19 7.13
N VAL A 86 -10.09 7.08 6.12
CA VAL A 86 -8.70 7.54 6.11
C VAL A 86 -8.44 8.40 4.89
N MET A 87 -7.64 9.46 5.07
CA MET A 87 -7.09 10.24 3.97
C MET A 87 -5.80 9.58 3.50
N MET A 88 -5.71 9.41 2.21
CA MET A 88 -4.52 8.92 1.51
C MET A 88 -3.63 10.08 1.08
N ASP A 89 -2.56 9.77 0.35
CA ASP A 89 -1.71 10.78 -0.26
C ASP A 89 -2.52 11.65 -1.23
N GLY A 90 -2.16 12.93 -1.32
CA GLY A 90 -2.91 13.93 -2.08
C GLY A 90 -2.02 14.79 -2.97
N GLY A 91 -2.55 15.91 -3.43
CA GLY A 91 -1.83 16.81 -4.31
C GLY A 91 -1.47 16.15 -5.64
N GLY A 92 -0.22 16.24 -6.05
CA GLY A 92 0.26 15.64 -7.29
C GLY A 92 0.20 14.10 -7.32
N LYS A 93 0.03 13.44 -6.19
CA LYS A 93 -0.01 11.97 -6.07
C LYS A 93 -1.43 11.40 -6.01
N VAL A 94 -2.44 12.21 -6.27
CA VAL A 94 -3.82 11.75 -6.36
C VAL A 94 -3.97 10.75 -7.50
N ASN A 95 -4.31 9.51 -7.19
CA ASN A 95 -4.66 8.51 -8.20
C ASN A 95 -5.87 7.71 -7.72
N LEU A 96 -6.93 7.72 -8.52
CA LEU A 96 -8.14 6.92 -8.31
C LEU A 96 -8.60 6.37 -9.65
N TYR A 97 -8.79 5.07 -9.73
CA TYR A 97 -9.37 4.41 -10.88
C TYR A 97 -10.57 3.55 -10.45
N VAL A 98 -11.73 3.80 -11.05
CA VAL A 98 -12.95 3.00 -10.87
C VAL A 98 -13.27 2.34 -12.21
N LYS A 99 -12.95 1.05 -12.31
CA LYS A 99 -13.06 0.28 -13.57
C LYS A 99 -14.49 0.22 -14.08
N SER A 100 -15.46 -0.04 -13.21
CA SER A 100 -16.88 -0.18 -13.57
C SER A 100 -17.47 1.09 -14.21
N GLU A 101 -16.97 2.26 -13.83
CA GLU A 101 -17.48 3.55 -14.27
C GLU A 101 -16.52 4.25 -15.25
N ASN A 102 -15.40 3.60 -15.55
CA ASN A 102 -14.33 4.16 -16.38
C ASN A 102 -13.86 5.55 -15.90
N VAL A 103 -13.87 5.74 -14.57
CA VAL A 103 -13.42 6.98 -13.94
C VAL A 103 -11.93 6.86 -13.64
N LEU A 104 -11.14 7.79 -14.15
CA LEU A 104 -9.73 7.95 -13.86
C LEU A 104 -9.45 9.36 -13.37
N ILE A 105 -8.98 9.48 -12.14
CA ILE A 105 -8.39 10.71 -11.60
C ILE A 105 -6.90 10.43 -11.43
N GLN A 106 -6.07 11.13 -12.20
CA GLN A 106 -4.64 10.92 -12.21
C GLN A 106 -3.91 12.21 -11.83
N GLY A 107 -3.06 12.10 -10.82
CA GLY A 107 -2.10 13.15 -10.47
C GLY A 107 -0.91 13.17 -11.43
N LYS A 108 -0.08 14.19 -11.30
CA LYS A 108 1.13 14.37 -12.10
C LYS A 108 2.34 13.59 -11.58
N ASP A 109 2.28 13.15 -10.32
CA ASP A 109 3.37 12.44 -9.66
C ASP A 109 3.00 10.95 -9.48
N PRO A 110 3.96 10.02 -9.61
CA PRO A 110 3.70 8.60 -9.41
C PRO A 110 3.35 8.30 -7.96
N SER A 111 2.37 7.42 -7.74
CA SER A 111 2.04 6.86 -6.43
C SER A 111 2.85 5.59 -6.19
N GLN A 112 3.43 5.46 -4.99
CA GLN A 112 4.22 4.29 -4.61
C GLN A 112 3.35 3.14 -4.09
N ASN A 113 2.18 3.45 -3.53
CA ASN A 113 1.28 2.48 -2.92
C ASN A 113 -0.13 2.66 -3.48
N LEU A 114 -0.85 1.54 -3.64
CA LEU A 114 -2.24 1.50 -4.08
C LEU A 114 -3.06 0.66 -3.11
N ILE A 115 -4.30 1.07 -2.88
CA ILE A 115 -5.33 0.22 -2.28
C ILE A 115 -6.18 -0.31 -3.43
N LEU A 116 -6.27 -1.63 -3.52
CA LEU A 116 -7.14 -2.30 -4.49
C LEU A 116 -8.39 -2.80 -3.75
N LEU A 117 -9.55 -2.34 -4.20
CA LEU A 117 -10.84 -2.83 -3.74
C LEU A 117 -11.43 -3.71 -4.86
N TYR A 118 -11.58 -4.98 -4.57
CA TYR A 118 -12.28 -5.92 -5.43
C TYR A 118 -13.71 -6.03 -4.94
N LEU A 119 -14.66 -5.76 -5.82
CA LEU A 119 -16.06 -6.06 -5.57
C LEU A 119 -16.27 -7.52 -5.97
N ASP A 120 -16.71 -8.32 -5.00
CA ASP A 120 -17.19 -9.67 -5.27
C ASP A 120 -18.64 -9.52 -5.70
N ASP A 121 -18.89 -9.60 -7.00
CA ASP A 121 -20.22 -9.54 -7.62
C ASP A 121 -20.99 -10.86 -7.52
N GLY A 122 -20.45 -11.80 -6.75
CA GLY A 122 -21.09 -13.11 -6.51
C GLY A 122 -21.07 -14.04 -7.73
N GLU A 123 -20.64 -13.58 -8.87
CA GLU A 123 -20.21 -14.42 -9.96
C GLU A 123 -18.75 -14.79 -9.70
N THR A 124 -18.55 -15.93 -9.08
CA THR A 124 -17.25 -16.62 -9.18
C THR A 124 -17.07 -17.02 -10.64
N GLU A 125 -16.71 -16.08 -11.49
CA GLU A 125 -15.75 -16.46 -12.51
C GLU A 125 -14.57 -16.98 -11.69
N GLU A 126 -14.42 -18.30 -11.64
CA GLU A 126 -13.13 -18.90 -11.31
C GLU A 126 -12.16 -18.09 -12.16
N ALA A 127 -11.38 -17.22 -11.47
CA ALA A 127 -10.32 -16.45 -12.13
C ALA A 127 -9.61 -17.49 -13.00
N PRO A 128 -9.53 -17.30 -14.32
CA PRO A 128 -9.02 -18.33 -15.21
C PRO A 128 -7.79 -18.86 -14.54
N VAL A 129 -7.72 -20.20 -14.33
CA VAL A 129 -6.68 -20.87 -13.55
C VAL A 129 -5.37 -20.23 -13.98
N SER A 130 -4.97 -19.22 -13.27
CA SER A 130 -3.86 -18.36 -13.62
C SER A 130 -2.70 -19.32 -13.60
N GLU A 131 -2.09 -19.51 -14.74
CA GLU A 131 -0.80 -20.20 -14.82
C GLU A 131 -0.03 -19.79 -13.60
N LYS A 132 0.31 -20.76 -12.75
CA LYS A 132 0.85 -20.54 -11.42
C LYS A 132 2.00 -19.55 -11.55
N LYS A 133 1.74 -18.26 -11.27
CA LYS A 133 2.74 -17.23 -11.46
C LYS A 133 3.94 -17.58 -10.60
N THR A 134 5.08 -17.70 -11.23
CA THR A 134 6.34 -17.97 -10.56
C THR A 134 7.17 -16.69 -10.56
N VAL A 135 7.71 -16.35 -9.41
CA VAL A 135 8.63 -15.21 -9.25
C VAL A 135 9.99 -15.76 -8.85
N CYS A 136 11.03 -15.32 -9.54
CA CYS A 136 12.40 -15.54 -9.14
C CYS A 136 12.94 -14.28 -8.47
N LEU A 137 13.40 -14.40 -7.23
CA LEU A 137 14.07 -13.33 -6.50
C LEU A 137 15.58 -13.56 -6.56
N ASP A 138 16.32 -12.55 -6.97
CA ASP A 138 17.78 -12.56 -7.03
C ASP A 138 18.35 -11.58 -6.00
N PRO A 139 18.57 -12.00 -4.75
CA PRO A 139 19.22 -11.15 -3.75
C PRO A 139 20.64 -10.81 -4.19
N GLY A 140 20.90 -9.51 -4.41
CA GLY A 140 22.20 -9.04 -4.87
C GLY A 140 23.34 -9.36 -3.92
N HIS A 141 24.55 -9.42 -4.47
CA HIS A 141 25.81 -9.71 -3.77
C HIS A 141 25.85 -11.07 -3.06
N ASP A 142 27.03 -11.52 -2.73
CA ASP A 142 27.31 -12.72 -1.95
C ASP A 142 28.30 -12.41 -0.82
N ALA A 143 28.58 -13.38 0.02
CA ALA A 143 29.42 -13.20 1.19
C ALA A 143 30.90 -12.89 0.87
N SER A 144 31.32 -13.01 -0.39
CA SER A 144 32.69 -12.62 -0.82
C SER A 144 32.80 -11.09 -0.97
N ASN A 145 31.67 -10.38 -1.15
CA ASN A 145 31.65 -8.92 -1.28
C ASN A 145 31.62 -8.25 0.09
N LEU A 146 32.78 -8.14 0.72
CA LEU A 146 32.92 -7.48 2.03
C LEU A 146 33.11 -5.96 1.94
N ALA A 147 33.20 -5.41 0.73
CA ALA A 147 33.39 -3.97 0.52
C ALA A 147 32.08 -3.18 0.79
N ASN A 148 30.94 -3.76 0.45
CA ASN A 148 29.62 -3.13 0.58
C ASN A 148 29.05 -3.38 1.98
N LYS A 149 29.22 -2.41 2.85
CA LYS A 149 28.75 -2.45 4.24
C LYS A 149 28.22 -1.08 4.69
N SER A 150 27.45 -1.09 5.77
CA SER A 150 26.98 0.13 6.41
C SER A 150 28.16 1.00 6.89
N PRO A 151 27.99 2.33 7.02
CA PRO A 151 29.06 3.23 7.46
C PRO A 151 29.68 2.85 8.81
N ASP A 152 28.91 2.24 9.71
CA ASP A 152 29.34 1.73 11.01
C ASP A 152 29.96 0.32 10.94
N GLY A 153 29.93 -0.32 9.76
CA GLY A 153 30.50 -1.65 9.54
C GLY A 153 29.72 -2.82 10.14
N THR A 154 28.55 -2.57 10.70
CA THR A 154 27.74 -3.60 11.42
C THR A 154 26.90 -4.46 10.49
N TYR A 155 26.66 -4.00 9.24
CA TYR A 155 25.74 -4.64 8.32
C TYR A 155 26.33 -4.74 6.92
N TYR A 156 26.24 -5.91 6.29
CA TYR A 156 26.69 -6.13 4.92
C TYR A 156 25.52 -6.12 3.94
N GLU A 157 25.73 -5.58 2.75
CA GLU A 157 24.69 -5.47 1.72
C GLU A 157 24.11 -6.83 1.30
N HIS A 158 24.96 -7.86 1.20
CA HIS A 158 24.52 -9.21 0.85
C HIS A 158 23.58 -9.84 1.91
N GLU A 159 23.78 -9.53 3.20
CA GLU A 159 22.93 -9.98 4.29
C GLU A 159 21.57 -9.27 4.22
N PHE A 160 21.59 -7.95 4.00
CA PHE A 160 20.37 -7.16 3.83
C PHE A 160 19.57 -7.61 2.63
N ALA A 161 20.22 -7.82 1.47
CA ALA A 161 19.56 -8.28 0.26
C ALA A 161 18.89 -9.65 0.46
N LEU A 162 19.55 -10.57 1.17
CA LEU A 162 19.00 -11.90 1.48
C LEU A 162 17.82 -11.81 2.46
N ASP A 163 17.92 -11.02 3.52
CA ASP A 163 16.83 -10.82 4.46
C ASP A 163 15.60 -10.23 3.78
N MET A 164 15.81 -9.21 2.94
CA MET A 164 14.73 -8.61 2.14
C MET A 164 14.09 -9.63 1.20
N GLY A 165 14.90 -10.41 0.49
CA GLY A 165 14.41 -11.48 -0.38
C GLY A 165 13.55 -12.50 0.36
N ASN A 166 13.98 -12.93 1.53
CA ASN A 166 13.22 -13.87 2.38
C ASN A 166 11.88 -13.29 2.84
N ARG A 167 11.84 -12.01 3.21
CA ARG A 167 10.60 -11.33 3.59
C ARG A 167 9.63 -11.20 2.42
N ILE A 168 10.13 -10.81 1.24
CA ILE A 168 9.34 -10.73 0.02
C ILE A 168 8.78 -12.11 -0.34
N LYS A 169 9.63 -13.16 -0.32
CA LYS A 169 9.20 -14.54 -0.55
C LYS A 169 8.06 -14.93 0.38
N ALA A 170 8.21 -14.73 1.68
CA ALA A 170 7.19 -15.07 2.65
C ALA A 170 5.85 -14.34 2.42
N ILE A 171 5.90 -13.10 1.94
CA ILE A 171 4.70 -12.34 1.57
C ILE A 171 4.06 -12.94 0.33
N LEU A 172 4.81 -13.11 -0.75
CA LEU A 172 4.28 -13.60 -2.03
C LEU A 172 3.67 -15.00 -1.92
N GLU A 173 4.32 -15.90 -1.17
CA GLU A 173 3.81 -17.25 -0.93
C GLU A 173 2.46 -17.27 -0.20
N ARG A 174 2.20 -16.29 0.69
CA ARG A 174 0.87 -16.12 1.32
C ARG A 174 -0.23 -15.80 0.31
N TYR A 175 0.12 -15.21 -0.81
CA TYR A 175 -0.79 -14.90 -1.92
C TYR A 175 -0.81 -15.98 -3.01
N GLY A 176 -0.25 -17.17 -2.74
CA GLY A 176 -0.26 -18.31 -3.65
C GLY A 176 0.72 -18.18 -4.83
N VAL A 177 1.63 -17.22 -4.79
CA VAL A 177 2.68 -17.07 -5.80
C VAL A 177 3.81 -18.03 -5.48
N ALA A 178 4.22 -18.86 -6.45
CA ALA A 178 5.41 -19.68 -6.29
C ALA A 178 6.68 -18.81 -6.37
N VAL A 179 7.55 -18.90 -5.38
CA VAL A 179 8.76 -18.08 -5.33
C VAL A 179 10.00 -18.95 -5.27
N THR A 180 10.90 -18.72 -6.23
CA THR A 180 12.25 -19.29 -6.25
C THR A 180 13.24 -18.18 -5.89
N MET A 181 14.27 -18.53 -5.15
CA MET A 181 15.38 -17.61 -4.85
C MET A 181 16.66 -18.14 -5.52
N THR A 182 17.46 -17.25 -6.09
CA THR A 182 18.73 -17.63 -6.71
C THR A 182 19.77 -18.08 -5.69
N ARG A 183 19.64 -17.60 -4.44
CA ARG A 183 20.45 -18.06 -3.30
C ARG A 183 19.63 -18.05 -2.01
N THR A 184 20.01 -18.89 -1.08
CA THR A 184 19.37 -19.02 0.24
C THR A 184 20.34 -18.73 1.40
N GLY A 185 21.59 -18.49 1.09
CA GLY A 185 22.66 -18.17 2.05
C GLY A 185 23.66 -17.15 1.50
N GLY A 186 24.90 -17.27 1.95
CA GLY A 186 26.01 -16.43 1.52
C GLY A 186 26.69 -16.88 0.22
N GLU A 187 26.17 -17.92 -0.44
CA GLU A 187 26.77 -18.51 -1.65
C GLU A 187 26.78 -17.52 -2.83
N ALA A 188 27.83 -17.62 -3.64
CA ALA A 188 27.88 -16.94 -4.94
C ALA A 188 26.94 -17.64 -5.92
N VAL A 189 26.23 -16.86 -6.72
CA VAL A 189 25.31 -17.36 -7.75
C VAL A 189 25.93 -17.16 -9.12
N ASP A 190 26.04 -18.25 -9.90
CA ASP A 190 26.32 -18.13 -11.33
C ASP A 190 25.02 -17.74 -12.06
N ARG A 191 24.85 -16.43 -12.25
CA ARG A 191 23.67 -15.86 -12.91
C ARG A 191 23.49 -16.28 -14.37
N LYS A 192 24.49 -16.92 -14.97
CA LYS A 192 24.40 -17.42 -16.34
C LYS A 192 23.65 -18.76 -16.44
N SER A 193 23.49 -19.45 -15.31
CA SER A 193 22.84 -20.76 -15.26
C SER A 193 21.39 -20.71 -14.75
N VAL A 194 20.83 -19.53 -14.48
CA VAL A 194 19.50 -19.33 -13.90
C VAL A 194 18.43 -18.96 -14.95
N VAL A 195 18.75 -19.05 -16.25
CA VAL A 195 17.82 -18.77 -17.36
C VAL A 195 17.29 -20.08 -17.94
#